data_84e21bb0f4bf0a0acb99b7965ffe0b98
#
_entry.id   84e21bb0f4bf0a0acb99b7965ffe0b98
#
_cell.length_a   1.000
_cell.length_b   1.000
_cell.length_c   1.000
_cell.angle_alpha   90.00
_cell.angle_beta   90.00
_cell.angle_gamma   90.00
#
_symmetry.space_group_name_H-M   'P 1'
#
loop_
_entity.id
_entity.type
_entity.pdbx_description
1 polymer ?
#
loop_
_entity_poly.entity_id
_entity_poly.type
_entity_poly.pdbx_seq_one_letter_code
_entity_poly.pdbx_strand_id
1 'polypeptide(L)'
;MSHSTSEFDITDAAKGGRNKINVLVFKWCDGSYLEDQDKFRMSGIFRDVYVLTRDENHITDFTIRTKTDGTVTVEADMHAEFELYDKGKLLAADAGKKVSLKIDKPVLWTAETPYLYTLIIKCGGEYIVQKIGLREIRIDDGVVLLNGRKFVIKGVNRHDSDPVTGYTISREQAEKDLKLMKLHNIN
;
A
#
# COMPACT_ATOMS: atom_id res chain seq x y z
N MET A 1 -14.51 10.93 -6.00
CA MET A 1 -13.76 11.54 -4.88
C MET A 1 -12.60 12.34 -5.45
N SER A 2 -12.40 13.57 -5.02
CA SER A 2 -11.48 14.52 -5.68
C SER A 2 -9.99 14.25 -5.41
N HIS A 3 -9.64 13.44 -4.43
CA HIS A 3 -8.26 13.15 -4.02
C HIS A 3 -7.86 11.67 -4.15
N SER A 4 -8.75 10.84 -4.67
CA SER A 4 -8.47 9.42 -4.91
C SER A 4 -8.11 9.18 -6.37
N THR A 5 -7.32 8.16 -6.63
CA THR A 5 -7.08 7.65 -7.98
C THR A 5 -8.40 7.27 -8.64
N SER A 6 -8.58 7.67 -9.88
CA SER A 6 -9.72 7.27 -10.71
C SER A 6 -9.24 6.23 -11.71
N GLU A 7 -9.82 5.04 -11.65
CA GLU A 7 -9.49 3.91 -12.53
C GLU A 7 -10.70 3.59 -13.40
N PHE A 8 -10.45 3.37 -14.68
CA PHE A 8 -11.47 3.06 -15.67
C PHE A 8 -11.00 1.88 -16.50
N ASP A 9 -11.82 0.83 -16.56
CA ASP A 9 -11.63 -0.23 -17.53
C ASP A 9 -12.00 0.28 -18.93
N ILE A 10 -11.03 0.26 -19.82
CA ILE A 10 -11.17 0.70 -21.21
C ILE A 10 -10.97 -0.44 -22.19
N THR A 11 -10.96 -1.68 -21.74
CA THR A 11 -10.65 -2.88 -22.53
C THR A 11 -11.52 -2.95 -23.78
N ASP A 12 -12.83 -2.80 -23.64
CA ASP A 12 -13.78 -2.87 -24.76
C ASP A 12 -13.67 -1.68 -25.73
N ALA A 13 -13.13 -0.56 -25.28
CA ALA A 13 -12.97 0.63 -26.09
C ALA A 13 -11.59 0.67 -26.78
N ALA A 14 -10.61 -0.05 -26.29
CA ALA A 14 -9.26 -0.09 -26.82
C ALA A 14 -9.22 -0.87 -28.16
N LYS A 15 -8.42 -0.35 -29.10
CA LYS A 15 -8.22 -0.96 -30.42
C LYS A 15 -6.74 -1.22 -30.63
N GLY A 16 -6.44 -2.19 -31.53
CA GLY A 16 -5.07 -2.37 -31.99
C GLY A 16 -4.54 -1.10 -32.68
N GLY A 17 -3.31 -0.74 -32.40
CA GLY A 17 -2.65 0.44 -32.95
C GLY A 17 -2.90 1.73 -32.14
N ARG A 18 -3.08 2.86 -32.83
CA ARG A 18 -3.17 4.17 -32.20
C ARG A 18 -4.55 4.43 -31.59
N ASN A 19 -4.58 4.67 -30.30
CA ASN A 19 -5.76 5.14 -29.55
C ASN A 19 -5.58 6.60 -29.13
N LYS A 20 -6.69 7.32 -28.94
CA LYS A 20 -6.71 8.68 -28.43
C LYS A 20 -7.53 8.71 -27.14
N ILE A 21 -6.91 9.14 -26.07
CA ILE A 21 -7.54 9.31 -24.76
C ILE A 21 -7.70 10.80 -24.50
N ASN A 22 -8.90 11.22 -24.12
CA ASN A 22 -9.19 12.58 -23.68
C ASN A 22 -9.64 12.51 -22.21
N VAL A 23 -8.98 13.28 -21.36
CA VAL A 23 -9.33 13.38 -19.93
C VAL A 23 -9.89 14.79 -19.69
N LEU A 24 -11.15 14.85 -19.23
CA LEU A 24 -11.80 16.11 -18.88
C LEU A 24 -11.86 16.24 -17.36
N VAL A 25 -11.22 17.28 -16.84
CA VAL A 25 -11.20 17.57 -15.40
C VAL A 25 -11.94 18.86 -15.13
N PHE A 26 -13.00 18.77 -14.33
CA PHE A 26 -13.77 19.96 -13.92
C PHE A 26 -13.11 20.64 -12.72
N LYS A 27 -12.95 21.96 -12.78
CA LYS A 27 -12.45 22.74 -11.66
C LYS A 27 -13.41 22.71 -10.46
N TRP A 28 -14.70 22.68 -10.74
CA TRP A 28 -15.79 22.69 -9.76
C TRP A 28 -16.69 21.48 -9.99
N CYS A 29 -17.00 20.76 -8.95
CA CYS A 29 -17.93 19.64 -8.94
C CYS A 29 -18.59 19.57 -7.56
N ASP A 30 -19.51 18.64 -7.36
CA ASP A 30 -20.20 18.45 -6.08
C ASP A 30 -19.21 18.23 -4.93
N GLY A 31 -18.14 17.46 -5.16
CA GLY A 31 -17.06 17.25 -4.19
C GLY A 31 -16.36 18.54 -3.77
N SER A 32 -16.33 19.58 -4.62
CA SER A 32 -15.75 20.87 -4.25
C SER A 32 -16.51 21.58 -3.13
N TYR A 33 -17.77 21.22 -2.92
CA TYR A 33 -18.65 21.80 -1.90
C TYR A 33 -18.89 20.86 -0.72
N LEU A 34 -18.88 19.56 -0.97
CA LEU A 34 -19.22 18.54 0.03
C LEU A 34 -17.98 17.98 0.74
N GLU A 35 -16.84 17.93 0.05
CA GLU A 35 -15.58 17.45 0.59
C GLU A 35 -14.77 18.63 1.12
N ASP A 36 -14.91 18.96 2.40
CA ASP A 36 -14.10 19.97 3.05
C ASP A 36 -13.04 19.30 3.91
N GLN A 37 -11.77 19.61 3.66
CA GLN A 37 -10.61 19.10 4.37
C GLN A 37 -9.57 20.20 4.55
N ASP A 38 -8.69 20.04 5.53
CA ASP A 38 -7.58 20.94 5.84
C ASP A 38 -6.50 20.95 4.75
N LYS A 39 -6.92 21.17 3.50
CA LYS A 39 -6.03 21.17 2.33
C LYS A 39 -6.30 22.35 1.44
N PHE A 40 -5.26 22.81 0.75
CA PHE A 40 -5.44 23.76 -0.35
C PHE A 40 -6.29 23.12 -1.46
N ARG A 41 -7.26 23.86 -1.97
CA ARG A 41 -8.06 23.42 -3.11
C ARG A 41 -7.30 23.75 -4.38
N MET A 42 -6.77 22.71 -5.00
CA MET A 42 -6.13 22.78 -6.31
C MET A 42 -6.97 22.03 -7.33
N SER A 43 -6.83 22.36 -8.59
CA SER A 43 -7.51 21.70 -9.69
C SER A 43 -6.52 21.30 -10.77
N GLY A 44 -6.95 20.42 -11.67
CA GLY A 44 -6.13 19.87 -12.73
C GLY A 44 -5.62 18.46 -12.41
N ILE A 45 -4.68 18.01 -13.23
CA ILE A 45 -4.05 16.69 -13.09
C ILE A 45 -2.67 16.92 -12.49
N PHE A 46 -2.48 16.50 -11.25
CA PHE A 46 -1.24 16.72 -10.51
C PHE A 46 -0.43 15.43 -10.25
N ARG A 47 -0.93 14.31 -10.72
CA ARG A 47 -0.27 13.00 -10.71
C ARG A 47 -0.27 12.38 -12.10
N ASP A 48 0.44 11.29 -12.27
CA ASP A 48 0.58 10.60 -13.54
C ASP A 48 -0.77 10.08 -14.07
N VAL A 49 -0.89 10.11 -15.40
CA VAL A 49 -1.96 9.44 -16.15
C VAL A 49 -1.29 8.37 -17.01
N TYR A 50 -1.67 7.13 -16.81
CA TYR A 50 -1.11 6.01 -17.56
C TYR A 50 -2.16 4.98 -17.92
N VAL A 51 -1.86 4.15 -18.90
CA VAL A 51 -2.64 2.97 -19.24
C VAL A 51 -1.90 1.75 -18.74
N LEU A 52 -2.57 0.96 -17.93
CA LEU A 52 -2.06 -0.30 -17.45
C LEU A 52 -2.65 -1.44 -18.27
N THR A 53 -1.79 -2.23 -18.92
CA THR A 53 -2.19 -3.45 -19.62
C THR A 53 -1.88 -4.63 -18.71
N ARG A 54 -2.86 -5.48 -18.49
CA ARG A 54 -2.75 -6.66 -17.65
C ARG A 54 -3.19 -7.90 -18.41
N ASP A 55 -2.72 -9.06 -17.98
CA ASP A 55 -3.21 -10.36 -18.47
C ASP A 55 -4.64 -10.59 -18.00
N GLU A 56 -5.42 -11.44 -18.70
CA GLU A 56 -6.74 -11.85 -18.24
C GLU A 56 -6.67 -12.51 -16.85
N ASN A 57 -5.63 -13.30 -16.64
CA ASN A 57 -5.34 -13.91 -15.33
C ASN A 57 -4.42 -12.99 -14.51
N HIS A 58 -5.00 -12.03 -13.82
CA HIS A 58 -4.30 -11.13 -12.93
C HIS A 58 -4.99 -11.02 -11.57
N ILE A 59 -4.26 -10.63 -10.55
CA ILE A 59 -4.82 -10.43 -9.21
C ILE A 59 -5.34 -9.00 -9.10
N THR A 60 -6.63 -8.84 -8.86
CA THR A 60 -7.24 -7.54 -8.62
C THR A 60 -7.08 -7.11 -7.16
N ASP A 61 -7.22 -8.06 -6.24
CA ASP A 61 -7.09 -7.78 -4.80
C ASP A 61 -6.50 -8.98 -4.04
N PHE A 62 -5.79 -8.67 -2.97
CA PHE A 62 -5.27 -9.67 -2.05
C PHE A 62 -5.21 -9.14 -0.63
N THR A 63 -5.38 -10.03 0.33
CA THR A 63 -5.27 -9.71 1.77
C THR A 63 -4.14 -10.51 2.39
N ILE A 64 -3.31 -9.83 3.20
CA ILE A 64 -2.25 -10.46 3.98
C ILE A 64 -2.55 -10.29 5.46
N ARG A 65 -2.51 -11.40 6.20
CA ARG A 65 -2.63 -11.41 7.67
C ARG A 65 -1.42 -12.10 8.28
N THR A 66 -0.83 -11.45 9.26
CA THR A 66 0.35 -11.95 9.96
C THR A 66 0.04 -12.22 11.42
N LYS A 67 0.74 -13.21 12.00
CA LYS A 67 0.72 -13.48 13.43
C LYS A 67 2.14 -13.45 14.00
N THR A 68 2.22 -13.20 15.29
CA THR A 68 3.51 -13.18 16.02
C THR A 68 4.20 -14.54 16.09
N ASP A 69 3.47 -15.61 15.86
CA ASP A 69 4.01 -16.97 15.77
C ASP A 69 4.71 -17.30 14.45
N GLY A 70 4.78 -16.34 13.52
CA GLY A 70 5.39 -16.50 12.20
C GLY A 70 4.44 -16.97 11.10
N THR A 71 3.15 -17.09 11.40
CA THR A 71 2.15 -17.44 10.38
C THR A 71 1.83 -16.23 9.50
N VAL A 72 1.89 -16.42 8.18
CA VAL A 72 1.50 -15.46 7.15
C VAL A 72 0.41 -16.09 6.31
N THR A 73 -0.82 -15.61 6.45
CA THR A 73 -1.94 -16.05 5.62
C THR A 73 -2.14 -15.05 4.49
N VAL A 74 -2.17 -15.53 3.26
CA VAL A 74 -2.45 -14.72 2.08
C VAL A 74 -3.70 -15.27 1.41
N GLU A 75 -4.59 -14.37 1.04
CA GLU A 75 -5.82 -14.67 0.31
C GLU A 75 -5.90 -13.73 -0.89
N ALA A 76 -6.04 -14.28 -2.09
CA ALA A 76 -6.15 -13.54 -3.35
C ALA A 76 -7.44 -13.96 -4.08
N ASP A 77 -7.94 -13.08 -4.92
CA ASP A 77 -9.14 -13.31 -5.75
C ASP A 77 -8.90 -14.37 -6.84
N MET A 78 -7.63 -14.59 -7.23
CA MET A 78 -7.22 -15.57 -8.21
C MET A 78 -6.27 -16.61 -7.61
N HIS A 79 -6.14 -17.77 -8.29
CA HIS A 79 -5.12 -18.77 -7.97
C HIS A 79 -3.74 -18.21 -8.33
N ALA A 80 -2.81 -18.19 -7.35
CA ALA A 80 -1.47 -17.66 -7.53
C ALA A 80 -0.42 -18.53 -6.82
N GLU A 81 0.84 -18.32 -7.16
CA GLU A 81 1.98 -18.84 -6.43
C GLU A 81 2.48 -17.77 -5.47
N PHE A 82 2.84 -18.18 -4.27
CA PHE A 82 3.31 -17.30 -3.19
C PHE A 82 4.68 -17.76 -2.72
N GLU A 83 5.64 -16.86 -2.72
CA GLU A 83 6.99 -17.10 -2.24
C GLU A 83 7.36 -16.07 -1.17
N LEU A 84 7.78 -16.53 -0.01
CA LEU A 84 8.15 -15.68 1.13
C LEU A 84 9.65 -15.72 1.34
N TYR A 85 10.25 -14.53 1.35
CA TYR A 85 11.71 -14.37 1.43
C TYR A 85 12.14 -13.54 2.64
N ASP A 86 13.30 -13.88 3.19
CA ASP A 86 14.08 -13.04 4.10
C ASP A 86 15.44 -12.72 3.46
N LYS A 87 15.71 -11.44 3.20
CA LYS A 87 16.98 -10.95 2.63
C LYS A 87 17.45 -11.76 1.42
N GLY A 88 16.54 -12.15 0.55
CA GLY A 88 16.81 -12.92 -0.66
C GLY A 88 16.84 -14.45 -0.47
N LYS A 89 16.70 -14.95 0.76
CA LYS A 89 16.58 -16.39 1.04
C LYS A 89 15.10 -16.79 1.06
N LEU A 90 14.73 -17.78 0.25
CA LEU A 90 13.39 -18.36 0.29
C LEU A 90 13.16 -19.07 1.64
N LEU A 91 12.08 -18.73 2.31
CA LEU A 91 11.66 -19.32 3.58
C LEU A 91 10.51 -20.32 3.42
N ALA A 92 9.53 -19.97 2.63
CA ALA A 92 8.34 -20.78 2.37
C ALA A 92 7.74 -20.44 1.00
N ALA A 93 7.08 -21.42 0.38
CA ALA A 93 6.31 -21.24 -0.83
C ALA A 93 5.07 -22.12 -0.82
N ASP A 94 4.00 -21.67 -1.44
CA ASP A 94 2.73 -22.40 -1.60
C ASP A 94 1.96 -21.80 -2.77
N ALA A 95 0.89 -22.50 -3.23
CA ALA A 95 0.05 -22.04 -4.33
C ALA A 95 -1.43 -22.28 -4.04
N GLY A 96 -2.27 -21.32 -4.41
CA GLY A 96 -3.72 -21.41 -4.19
C GLY A 96 -4.38 -20.05 -4.27
N LYS A 97 -5.68 -19.99 -3.96
CA LYS A 97 -6.37 -18.73 -3.68
C LYS A 97 -6.15 -18.25 -2.24
N LYS A 98 -5.93 -19.20 -1.33
CA LYS A 98 -5.66 -18.93 0.07
C LYS A 98 -4.58 -19.89 0.54
N VAL A 99 -3.50 -19.33 1.07
CA VAL A 99 -2.34 -20.07 1.56
C VAL A 99 -1.96 -19.65 2.96
N SER A 100 -1.23 -20.52 3.65
CA SER A 100 -0.69 -20.23 4.98
C SER A 100 0.78 -20.59 5.00
N LEU A 101 1.63 -19.59 4.93
CA LEU A 101 3.08 -19.73 4.99
C LEU A 101 3.57 -19.62 6.44
N LYS A 102 4.67 -20.27 6.76
CA LYS A 102 5.24 -20.28 8.10
C LYS A 102 6.69 -19.84 8.11
N ILE A 103 7.02 -18.91 9.01
CA ILE A 103 8.40 -18.51 9.30
C ILE A 103 8.78 -19.12 10.65
N ASP A 104 9.84 -19.88 10.67
CA ASP A 104 10.39 -20.39 11.90
C ASP A 104 11.23 -19.28 12.58
N LYS A 105 10.97 -19.04 13.89
CA LYS A 105 11.62 -17.98 14.69
C LYS A 105 11.54 -16.59 14.03
N PRO A 106 10.36 -16.02 13.84
CA PRO A 106 10.20 -14.78 13.11
C PRO A 106 10.80 -13.58 13.86
N VAL A 107 11.36 -12.64 13.11
CA VAL A 107 11.68 -11.30 13.61
C VAL A 107 10.42 -10.44 13.46
N LEU A 108 9.90 -9.94 14.59
CA LEU A 108 8.68 -9.15 14.59
C LEU A 108 8.98 -7.69 14.21
N TRP A 109 8.02 -7.11 13.54
CA TRP A 109 8.03 -5.68 13.23
C TRP A 109 7.65 -4.86 14.48
N THR A 110 8.43 -3.83 14.77
CA THR A 110 8.08 -2.78 15.74
C THR A 110 8.39 -1.41 15.12
N ALA A 111 7.90 -0.32 15.72
CA ALA A 111 8.18 1.03 15.25
C ALA A 111 9.68 1.40 15.36
N GLU A 112 10.41 0.81 16.31
CA GLU A 112 11.84 0.99 16.52
C GLU A 112 12.67 0.04 15.64
N THR A 113 12.13 -1.13 15.34
CA THR A 113 12.78 -2.15 14.52
C THR A 113 11.81 -2.64 13.44
N PRO A 114 11.62 -1.87 12.38
CA PRO A 114 10.62 -2.15 11.34
C PRO A 114 11.12 -3.24 10.38
N TYR A 115 11.25 -4.47 10.90
CA TYR A 115 11.73 -5.59 10.12
C TYR A 115 10.71 -6.03 9.09
N LEU A 116 11.15 -6.20 7.83
CA LEU A 116 10.29 -6.54 6.71
C LEU A 116 10.80 -7.77 5.96
N TYR A 117 9.90 -8.69 5.73
CA TYR A 117 10.05 -9.80 4.78
C TYR A 117 9.56 -9.38 3.40
N THR A 118 9.84 -10.18 2.39
CA THR A 118 9.36 -9.95 1.03
C THR A 118 8.48 -11.11 0.61
N LEU A 119 7.22 -10.82 0.29
CA LEU A 119 6.31 -11.75 -0.34
C LEU A 119 6.30 -11.45 -1.85
N ILE A 120 6.47 -12.49 -2.66
CA ILE A 120 6.29 -12.43 -4.11
C ILE A 120 5.06 -13.24 -4.43
N ILE A 121 4.12 -12.62 -5.15
CA ILE A 121 2.90 -13.24 -5.64
C ILE A 121 3.00 -13.30 -7.16
N LYS A 122 2.78 -14.49 -7.74
CA LYS A 122 2.89 -14.72 -9.17
C LYS A 122 1.55 -15.20 -9.70
N CYS A 123 1.00 -14.50 -10.68
CA CYS A 123 -0.24 -14.88 -11.35
C CYS A 123 -0.18 -14.48 -12.82
N GLY A 124 -0.45 -15.40 -13.72
CA GLY A 124 -0.26 -15.16 -15.14
C GLY A 124 1.17 -14.73 -15.46
N GLY A 125 1.33 -13.61 -16.14
CA GLY A 125 2.63 -12.98 -16.42
C GLY A 125 3.07 -11.93 -15.38
N GLU A 126 2.32 -11.72 -14.30
CA GLU A 126 2.56 -10.67 -13.32
C GLU A 126 3.30 -11.17 -12.09
N TYR A 127 4.14 -10.28 -11.54
CA TYR A 127 4.84 -10.44 -10.27
C TYR A 127 4.51 -9.27 -9.36
N ILE A 128 3.86 -9.53 -8.23
CA ILE A 128 3.61 -8.54 -7.21
C ILE A 128 4.62 -8.73 -6.08
N VAL A 129 5.43 -7.71 -5.81
CA VAL A 129 6.43 -7.72 -4.74
C VAL A 129 5.92 -6.89 -3.58
N GLN A 130 5.58 -7.56 -2.48
CA GLN A 130 5.02 -6.92 -1.30
C GLN A 130 5.95 -7.06 -0.10
N LYS A 131 6.27 -5.93 0.55
CA LYS A 131 6.96 -5.93 1.84
C LYS A 131 5.95 -6.17 2.96
N ILE A 132 6.25 -7.10 3.85
CA ILE A 132 5.38 -7.45 4.97
C ILE A 132 6.15 -7.44 6.29
N GLY A 133 5.54 -6.87 7.33
CA GLY A 133 6.04 -6.93 8.70
C GLY A 133 5.15 -7.86 9.55
N LEU A 134 5.75 -8.75 10.30
CA LEU A 134 5.01 -9.63 11.21
C LEU A 134 4.70 -8.89 12.49
N ARG A 135 3.45 -8.54 12.68
CA ARG A 135 2.97 -7.86 13.88
C ARG A 135 1.54 -8.26 14.19
N GLU A 136 1.18 -8.09 15.44
CA GLU A 136 -0.19 -8.22 15.92
C GLU A 136 -0.56 -6.96 16.70
N ILE A 137 -1.70 -6.38 16.35
CA ILE A 137 -2.27 -5.24 17.06
C ILE A 137 -3.59 -5.70 17.66
N ARG A 138 -3.78 -5.48 18.95
CA ARG A 138 -5.06 -5.71 19.62
C ARG A 138 -5.33 -4.62 20.65
N ILE A 139 -6.60 -4.49 21.01
CA ILE A 139 -7.03 -3.65 22.11
C ILE A 139 -7.46 -4.58 23.24
N ASP A 140 -6.90 -4.38 24.41
CA ASP A 140 -7.19 -5.15 25.60
C ASP A 140 -7.44 -4.19 26.77
N ASP A 141 -8.63 -4.26 27.37
CA ASP A 141 -9.09 -3.33 28.40
C ASP A 141 -8.81 -1.84 28.08
N GLY A 142 -9.15 -1.43 26.84
CA GLY A 142 -8.94 -0.05 26.36
C GLY A 142 -7.48 0.31 26.06
N VAL A 143 -6.53 -0.62 26.17
CA VAL A 143 -5.10 -0.40 25.92
C VAL A 143 -4.72 -1.01 24.56
N VAL A 144 -4.07 -0.21 23.72
CA VAL A 144 -3.50 -0.72 22.46
C VAL A 144 -2.23 -1.51 22.76
N LEU A 145 -2.19 -2.73 22.27
CA LEU A 145 -1.04 -3.62 22.37
C LEU A 145 -0.46 -3.88 20.99
N LEU A 146 0.86 -3.74 20.86
CA LEU A 146 1.64 -4.18 19.72
C LEU A 146 2.50 -5.38 20.14
N ASN A 147 2.30 -6.52 19.48
CA ASN A 147 2.99 -7.78 19.81
C ASN A 147 2.87 -8.15 21.30
N GLY A 148 1.67 -7.93 21.89
CA GLY A 148 1.38 -8.20 23.30
C GLY A 148 1.95 -7.19 24.29
N ARG A 149 2.61 -6.13 23.86
CA ARG A 149 3.14 -5.05 24.71
C ARG A 149 2.36 -3.77 24.54
N LYS A 150 2.14 -3.03 25.63
CA LYS A 150 1.49 -1.71 25.59
C LYS A 150 2.20 -0.80 24.60
N PHE A 151 1.41 -0.23 23.68
CA PHE A 151 1.88 0.68 22.66
C PHE A 151 1.26 2.07 22.87
N VAL A 152 2.10 3.08 23.00
CA VAL A 152 1.67 4.47 23.11
C VAL A 152 1.91 5.13 21.76
N ILE A 153 0.83 5.57 21.11
CA ILE A 153 0.91 6.30 19.84
C ILE A 153 1.48 7.70 20.11
N LYS A 154 2.62 7.97 19.51
CA LYS A 154 3.24 9.31 19.47
C LYS A 154 3.19 9.76 18.02
N GLY A 155 2.15 10.47 17.66
CA GLY A 155 1.83 10.82 16.27
C GLY A 155 1.73 12.31 16.05
N VAL A 156 1.76 12.69 14.78
CA VAL A 156 1.48 14.02 14.28
C VAL A 156 0.60 13.93 13.05
N ASN A 157 -0.16 14.97 12.78
CA ASN A 157 -0.89 15.09 11.51
C ASN A 157 0.08 15.57 10.44
N ARG A 158 0.00 14.97 9.25
CA ARG A 158 0.84 15.32 8.10
C ARG A 158 0.02 15.26 6.82
N HIS A 159 0.21 16.24 5.97
CA HIS A 159 -0.24 16.22 4.58
C HIS A 159 0.94 16.19 3.63
N ASP A 160 0.76 15.54 2.48
CA ASP A 160 1.68 15.64 1.35
C ASP A 160 1.49 17.01 0.70
N SER A 161 2.24 17.99 1.18
CA SER A 161 2.17 19.35 0.68
C SER A 161 3.55 20.04 0.73
N ASP A 162 3.79 20.91 -0.23
CA ASP A 162 5.00 21.71 -0.37
C ASP A 162 4.61 23.12 -0.82
N PRO A 163 5.24 24.18 -0.27
CA PRO A 163 4.88 25.56 -0.59
C PRO A 163 5.13 25.95 -2.06
N VAL A 164 5.94 25.19 -2.81
CA VAL A 164 6.27 25.46 -4.20
C VAL A 164 5.50 24.52 -5.14
N THR A 165 5.49 23.22 -4.84
CA THR A 165 4.92 22.19 -5.73
C THR A 165 3.49 21.77 -5.37
N GLY A 166 2.91 22.33 -4.31
CA GLY A 166 1.55 22.03 -3.86
C GLY A 166 1.43 20.61 -3.31
N TYR A 167 0.52 19.81 -3.86
CA TYR A 167 0.30 18.41 -3.44
C TYR A 167 1.27 17.40 -4.06
N THR A 168 2.18 17.86 -4.90
CA THR A 168 3.16 16.99 -5.54
C THR A 168 4.46 17.07 -4.77
N ILE A 169 4.67 16.14 -3.86
CA ILE A 169 5.94 16.03 -3.13
C ILE A 169 6.79 14.91 -3.73
N SER A 170 8.11 15.08 -3.66
CA SER A 170 9.04 14.03 -4.05
C SER A 170 9.20 12.98 -2.95
N ARG A 171 9.74 11.83 -3.34
CA ARG A 171 10.10 10.77 -2.39
C ARG A 171 11.13 11.27 -1.37
N GLU A 172 12.10 12.05 -1.81
CA GLU A 172 13.15 12.63 -0.96
C GLU A 172 12.56 13.56 0.11
N GLN A 173 11.54 14.36 -0.27
CA GLN A 173 10.82 15.21 0.67
C GLN A 173 10.08 14.36 1.72
N ALA A 174 9.35 13.33 1.29
CA ALA A 174 8.66 12.42 2.20
C ALA A 174 9.64 11.72 3.16
N GLU A 175 10.78 11.24 2.66
CA GLU A 175 11.82 10.62 3.50
C GLU A 175 12.45 11.61 4.50
N LYS A 176 12.63 12.87 4.11
CA LYS A 176 13.13 13.93 5.00
C LYS A 176 12.16 14.17 6.14
N ASP A 177 10.85 14.28 5.84
CA ASP A 177 9.82 14.49 6.84
C ASP A 177 9.77 13.32 7.84
N LEU A 178 9.78 12.07 7.34
CA LEU A 178 9.78 10.89 8.18
C LEU A 178 11.03 10.78 9.06
N LYS A 179 12.20 11.12 8.53
CA LYS A 179 13.44 11.17 9.33
C LYS A 179 13.35 12.21 10.44
N LEU A 180 12.80 13.39 10.14
CA LEU A 180 12.59 14.43 11.12
C LEU A 180 11.62 13.98 12.22
N MET A 181 10.50 13.34 11.86
CA MET A 181 9.56 12.77 12.82
C MET A 181 10.25 11.74 13.73
N LYS A 182 11.06 10.85 13.17
CA LYS A 182 11.82 9.87 13.98
C LYS A 182 12.80 10.54 14.95
N LEU A 183 13.48 11.60 14.54
CA LEU A 183 14.36 12.39 15.43
C LEU A 183 13.60 13.01 16.61
N HIS A 184 12.31 13.28 16.46
CA HIS A 184 11.43 13.82 17.49
C HIS A 184 10.59 12.75 18.21
N ASN A 185 11.00 11.47 18.17
CA ASN A 185 10.32 10.38 18.86
C ASN A 185 8.87 10.10 18.39
N ILE A 186 8.54 10.43 17.16
CA ILE A 186 7.30 10.01 16.52
C ILE A 186 7.44 8.53 16.09
N ASN A 187 6.44 7.71 16.42
CA ASN A 187 6.50 6.26 16.14
C ASN A 187 5.49 5.76 15.10
#